data_c28a851696f8759feffdead42355f802
#
_entry.id   c28a851696f8759feffdead42355f802
#
_cell.length_a   1.000
_cell.length_b   1.000
_cell.length_c   1.000
_cell.angle_alpha   90.00
_cell.angle_beta   90.00
_cell.angle_gamma   90.00
#
_symmetry.space_group_name_H-M   'P 1'
#
loop_
_entity.id
_entity.type
_entity.pdbx_description
1 polymer ?
#
loop_
_entity_poly.entity_id
_entity_poly.type
_entity_poly.pdbx_seq_one_letter_code
_entity_poly.pdbx_strand_id
1 'polypeptide(L)'
;LNLLSLKMGDKILLSSFVAWSIAQVSKFFIWRWQKGKLNFRILVSAGGMPSSHSALVSAMAMATGLWEGFSSTAFALSLILALVVMYDAAGVRRAAGIQAKILNQILEELFQGHPVSEKRLWELLGHTPFEVLAGALIGVATSAFLYWFR
;
A
#
# COMPACT_ATOMS: atom_id res chain seq x y z
N LEU A 1 -10.89 22.05 -9.20
CA LEU A 1 -10.07 22.27 -8.00
C LEU A 1 -8.85 23.08 -8.44
N ASN A 2 -8.69 24.32 -7.96
CA ASN A 2 -7.52 25.13 -8.31
C ASN A 2 -6.37 24.76 -7.36
N LEU A 3 -5.49 23.88 -7.81
CA LEU A 3 -4.33 23.41 -7.04
C LEU A 3 -3.38 24.55 -6.64
N LEU A 4 -3.36 25.64 -7.41
CA LEU A 4 -2.49 26.79 -7.11
C LEU A 4 -2.88 27.51 -5.81
N SER A 5 -4.16 27.50 -5.43
CA SER A 5 -4.64 28.16 -4.21
C SER A 5 -4.41 27.36 -2.93
N LEU A 6 -4.04 26.06 -3.03
CA LEU A 6 -3.78 25.21 -1.88
C LEU A 6 -2.42 25.53 -1.24
N LYS A 7 -2.34 25.37 0.09
CA LYS A 7 -1.07 25.41 0.82
C LYS A 7 -0.19 24.20 0.45
N MET A 8 1.11 24.32 0.64
CA MET A 8 2.07 23.23 0.31
C MET A 8 1.69 21.89 0.93
N GLY A 9 1.40 21.88 2.23
CA GLY A 9 1.00 20.66 2.92
C GLY A 9 -0.26 20.01 2.36
N ASP A 10 -1.26 20.82 1.96
CA ASP A 10 -2.51 20.33 1.38
C ASP A 10 -2.27 19.65 0.02
N LYS A 11 -1.33 20.16 -0.78
CA LYS A 11 -0.94 19.56 -2.06
C LYS A 11 -0.28 18.21 -1.89
N ILE A 12 0.61 18.09 -0.90
CA ILE A 12 1.29 16.84 -0.55
C ILE A 12 0.27 15.81 -0.06
N LEU A 13 -0.61 16.20 0.86
CA LEU A 13 -1.69 15.34 1.36
C LEU A 13 -2.62 14.90 0.22
N LEU A 14 -3.08 15.83 -0.61
CA LEU A 14 -3.95 15.52 -1.75
C LEU A 14 -3.29 14.50 -2.69
N SER A 15 -2.03 14.72 -3.07
CA SER A 15 -1.28 13.80 -3.92
C SER A 15 -1.21 12.40 -3.33
N SER A 16 -0.95 12.31 -2.03
CA SER A 16 -0.85 11.05 -1.29
C SER A 16 -2.17 10.29 -1.25
N PHE A 17 -3.27 10.98 -0.93
CA PHE A 17 -4.59 10.38 -0.85
C PHE A 17 -5.15 10.00 -2.23
N VAL A 18 -4.89 10.80 -3.26
CA VAL A 18 -5.28 10.46 -4.64
C VAL A 18 -4.53 9.20 -5.10
N ALA A 19 -3.22 9.11 -4.88
CA ALA A 19 -2.43 7.94 -5.23
C ALA A 19 -2.90 6.68 -4.47
N TRP A 20 -3.18 6.81 -3.18
CA TRP A 20 -3.77 5.73 -2.37
C TRP A 20 -5.11 5.27 -2.93
N SER A 21 -6.00 6.21 -3.27
CA SER A 21 -7.32 5.91 -3.83
C SER A 21 -7.21 5.20 -5.18
N ILE A 22 -6.32 5.67 -6.07
CA ILE A 22 -6.05 5.02 -7.36
C ILE A 22 -5.57 3.58 -7.14
N ALA A 23 -4.64 3.35 -6.21
CA ALA A 23 -4.15 2.01 -5.90
C ALA A 23 -5.25 1.09 -5.34
N GLN A 24 -6.13 1.60 -4.45
CA GLN A 24 -7.25 0.82 -3.91
C GLN A 24 -8.29 0.48 -4.98
N VAL A 25 -8.64 1.43 -5.82
CA VAL A 25 -9.58 1.22 -6.93
C VAL A 25 -8.99 0.24 -7.95
N SER A 26 -7.72 0.40 -8.31
CA SER A 26 -7.01 -0.54 -9.22
C SER A 26 -7.02 -1.96 -8.66
N LYS A 27 -6.78 -2.13 -7.37
CA LYS A 27 -6.85 -3.42 -6.66
C LYS A 27 -8.22 -4.09 -6.81
N PHE A 28 -9.30 -3.32 -6.65
CA PHE A 28 -10.66 -3.84 -6.83
C PHE A 28 -10.91 -4.35 -8.26
N PHE A 29 -10.48 -3.60 -9.28
CA PHE A 29 -10.65 -4.02 -10.68
C PHE A 29 -9.78 -5.24 -11.04
N ILE A 30 -8.54 -5.29 -10.57
CA ILE A 30 -7.64 -6.45 -10.78
C ILE A 30 -8.24 -7.70 -10.15
N TRP A 31 -8.73 -7.59 -8.91
CA TRP A 31 -9.41 -8.71 -8.25
C TRP A 31 -10.66 -9.16 -9.00
N ARG A 32 -11.50 -8.22 -9.45
CA ARG A 32 -12.70 -8.51 -10.24
C ARG A 32 -12.36 -9.29 -11.51
N TRP A 33 -11.28 -8.88 -12.16
CA TRP A 33 -10.81 -9.55 -13.38
C TRP A 33 -10.28 -10.97 -13.11
N GLN A 34 -9.49 -11.15 -12.06
CA GLN A 34 -8.88 -12.45 -11.72
C GLN A 34 -9.87 -13.48 -11.14
N LYS A 35 -10.81 -13.04 -10.32
CA LYS A 35 -11.70 -13.94 -9.55
C LYS A 35 -13.15 -13.96 -10.03
N GLY A 36 -13.54 -13.10 -10.96
CA GLY A 36 -14.91 -13.05 -11.51
C GLY A 36 -16.00 -12.60 -10.53
N LYS A 37 -15.65 -12.32 -9.26
CA LYS A 37 -16.60 -11.98 -8.18
C LYS A 37 -16.36 -10.57 -7.66
N LEU A 38 -17.45 -9.89 -7.26
CA LEU A 38 -17.37 -8.59 -6.57
C LEU A 38 -17.11 -8.83 -5.08
N ASN A 39 -16.05 -8.23 -4.55
CA ASN A 39 -15.73 -8.28 -3.13
C ASN A 39 -15.28 -6.89 -2.65
N PHE A 40 -16.21 -6.15 -2.03
CA PHE A 40 -15.94 -4.80 -1.54
C PHE A 40 -14.96 -4.76 -0.35
N ARG A 41 -14.75 -5.89 0.35
CA ARG A 41 -13.76 -5.95 1.44
C ARG A 41 -12.33 -5.69 0.96
N ILE A 42 -12.08 -5.84 -0.36
CA ILE A 42 -10.77 -5.54 -0.95
C ILE A 42 -10.43 -4.06 -0.89
N LEU A 43 -11.42 -3.17 -0.96
CA LEU A 43 -11.21 -1.72 -0.86
C LEU A 43 -10.67 -1.28 0.51
N VAL A 44 -10.80 -2.11 1.53
CA VAL A 44 -10.24 -1.86 2.89
C VAL A 44 -9.17 -2.87 3.27
N SER A 45 -8.81 -3.81 2.36
CA SER A 45 -7.80 -4.81 2.64
C SER A 45 -6.38 -4.25 2.49
N ALA A 46 -5.48 -4.67 3.37
CA ALA A 46 -4.07 -4.29 3.32
C ALA A 46 -3.25 -5.09 2.29
N GLY A 47 -3.74 -6.24 1.80
CA GLY A 47 -3.06 -7.11 0.84
C GLY A 47 -3.45 -6.85 -0.62
N GLY A 48 -2.77 -7.52 -1.55
CA GLY A 48 -3.04 -7.51 -2.99
C GLY A 48 -2.32 -6.41 -3.78
N MET A 49 -2.33 -6.56 -5.11
CA MET A 49 -1.63 -5.69 -6.06
C MET A 49 -2.58 -4.60 -6.59
N PRO A 50 -2.09 -3.34 -6.74
CA PRO A 50 -0.84 -2.75 -6.26
C PRO A 50 -0.87 -2.41 -4.76
N SER A 51 0.30 -2.21 -4.12
CA SER A 51 0.38 -1.79 -2.72
C SER A 51 -0.09 -0.34 -2.54
N SER A 52 -1.19 -0.14 -1.85
CA SER A 52 -1.71 1.20 -1.54
C SER A 52 -0.87 1.96 -0.52
N HIS A 53 -0.19 1.26 0.41
CA HIS A 53 0.76 1.88 1.33
C HIS A 53 1.97 2.45 0.58
N SER A 54 2.52 1.68 -0.36
CA SER A 54 3.64 2.14 -1.19
C SER A 54 3.22 3.32 -2.08
N ALA A 55 2.01 3.29 -2.66
CA ALA A 55 1.48 4.39 -3.44
C ALA A 55 1.35 5.68 -2.62
N LEU A 56 0.82 5.58 -1.39
CA LEU A 56 0.65 6.72 -0.49
C LEU A 56 1.99 7.36 -0.13
N VAL A 57 2.96 6.57 0.36
CA VAL A 57 4.23 7.13 0.87
C VAL A 57 5.17 7.57 -0.24
N SER A 58 5.16 6.91 -1.40
CA SER A 58 5.95 7.35 -2.56
C SER A 58 5.37 8.61 -3.20
N ALA A 59 4.04 8.75 -3.22
CA ALA A 59 3.38 9.99 -3.63
C ALA A 59 3.73 11.14 -2.69
N MET A 60 3.70 10.91 -1.37
CA MET A 60 4.11 11.90 -0.38
C MET A 60 5.56 12.35 -0.61
N ALA A 61 6.50 11.41 -0.75
CA ALA A 61 7.90 11.74 -0.98
C ALA A 61 8.08 12.52 -2.29
N MET A 62 7.50 12.04 -3.40
CA MET A 62 7.60 12.71 -4.70
C MET A 62 6.96 14.09 -4.67
N ALA A 63 5.76 14.25 -4.09
CA ALA A 63 5.11 15.53 -3.95
C ALA A 63 5.95 16.51 -3.11
N THR A 64 6.50 16.07 -1.97
CA THR A 64 7.38 16.90 -1.15
C THR A 64 8.60 17.38 -1.95
N GLY A 65 9.25 16.49 -2.70
CA GLY A 65 10.38 16.86 -3.56
C GLY A 65 10.01 17.87 -4.65
N LEU A 66 8.84 17.72 -5.28
CA LEU A 66 8.37 18.60 -6.35
C LEU A 66 7.92 19.98 -5.84
N TRP A 67 7.27 20.06 -4.67
CA TRP A 67 6.71 21.30 -4.14
C TRP A 67 7.66 22.06 -3.21
N GLU A 68 8.48 21.37 -2.42
CA GLU A 68 9.41 21.98 -1.45
C GLU A 68 10.88 21.87 -1.87
N GLY A 69 11.16 21.09 -2.92
CA GLY A 69 12.50 20.85 -3.43
C GLY A 69 13.13 19.56 -2.93
N PHE A 70 13.87 18.89 -3.83
CA PHE A 70 14.56 17.62 -3.56
C PHE A 70 15.75 17.75 -2.56
N SER A 71 16.17 18.99 -2.26
CA SER A 71 17.20 19.28 -1.25
C SER A 71 16.61 19.65 0.12
N SER A 72 15.29 19.65 0.28
CA SER A 72 14.64 20.01 1.54
C SER A 72 14.74 18.89 2.58
N THR A 73 14.81 19.27 3.86
CA THR A 73 14.76 18.32 4.97
C THR A 73 13.45 17.52 4.97
N ALA A 74 12.34 18.16 4.58
CA ALA A 74 11.05 17.50 4.47
C ALA A 74 11.08 16.38 3.43
N PHE A 75 11.71 16.60 2.27
CA PHE A 75 11.90 15.55 1.26
C PHE A 75 12.74 14.39 1.82
N ALA A 76 13.88 14.68 2.47
CA ALA A 76 14.74 13.64 3.03
C ALA A 76 13.97 12.76 4.04
N LEU A 77 13.20 13.38 4.93
CA LEU A 77 12.39 12.66 5.92
C LEU A 77 11.28 11.85 5.26
N SER A 78 10.57 12.42 4.29
CA SER A 78 9.51 11.72 3.58
C SER A 78 10.04 10.55 2.75
N LEU A 79 11.22 10.68 2.17
CA LEU A 79 11.88 9.60 1.42
C LEU A 79 12.29 8.45 2.35
N ILE A 80 12.92 8.75 3.50
CA ILE A 80 13.29 7.73 4.48
C ILE A 80 12.04 7.00 4.98
N LEU A 81 10.98 7.73 5.31
CA LEU A 81 9.72 7.13 5.72
C LEU A 81 9.13 6.22 4.62
N ALA A 82 9.17 6.65 3.36
CA ALA A 82 8.70 5.84 2.24
C ALA A 82 9.50 4.53 2.13
N LEU A 83 10.82 4.59 2.24
CA LEU A 83 11.68 3.41 2.18
C LEU A 83 11.40 2.44 3.34
N VAL A 84 11.25 2.94 4.57
CA VAL A 84 10.94 2.12 5.75
C VAL A 84 9.58 1.43 5.59
N VAL A 85 8.53 2.16 5.18
CA VAL A 85 7.18 1.59 4.98
C VAL A 85 7.17 0.54 3.86
N MET A 86 7.87 0.81 2.76
CA MET A 86 7.96 -0.15 1.65
C MET A 86 8.75 -1.40 2.03
N TYR A 87 9.82 -1.25 2.79
CA TYR A 87 10.61 -2.37 3.31
C TYR A 87 9.79 -3.23 4.29
N ASP A 88 9.06 -2.60 5.22
CA ASP A 88 8.13 -3.31 6.12
C ASP A 88 7.07 -4.09 5.34
N ALA A 89 6.45 -3.46 4.35
CA ALA A 89 5.40 -4.08 3.55
C ALA A 89 5.90 -5.32 2.79
N ALA A 90 7.11 -5.30 2.26
CA ALA A 90 7.71 -6.41 1.51
C ALA A 90 8.35 -7.48 2.40
N GLY A 91 8.81 -7.11 3.59
CA GLY A 91 9.58 -7.97 4.51
C GLY A 91 8.77 -8.46 5.69
N VAL A 92 8.63 -7.63 6.71
CA VAL A 92 8.10 -8.02 8.03
C VAL A 92 6.68 -8.57 7.94
N ARG A 93 5.79 -7.89 7.22
CA ARG A 93 4.39 -8.35 7.07
C ARG A 93 4.27 -9.63 6.27
N ARG A 94 5.15 -9.83 5.29
CA ARG A 94 5.19 -11.08 4.53
C ARG A 94 5.67 -12.24 5.39
N ALA A 95 6.71 -12.03 6.22
CA ALA A 95 7.20 -13.04 7.14
C ALA A 95 6.13 -13.43 8.17
N ALA A 96 5.42 -12.46 8.76
CA ALA A 96 4.33 -12.70 9.71
C ALA A 96 3.18 -13.51 9.07
N GLY A 97 2.82 -13.24 7.82
CA GLY A 97 1.79 -14.00 7.09
C GLY A 97 2.21 -15.45 6.83
N ILE A 98 3.47 -15.70 6.48
CA ILE A 98 4.03 -17.05 6.31
C ILE A 98 4.02 -17.79 7.66
N GLN A 99 4.42 -17.13 8.75
CA GLN A 99 4.38 -17.71 10.09
C GLN A 99 2.96 -18.08 10.51
N ALA A 100 1.98 -17.22 10.28
CA ALA A 100 0.57 -17.50 10.55
C ALA A 100 0.08 -18.73 9.76
N LYS A 101 0.47 -18.86 8.50
CA LYS A 101 0.13 -20.02 7.67
C LYS A 101 0.72 -21.32 8.21
N ILE A 102 2.00 -21.30 8.58
CA ILE A 102 2.67 -22.48 9.16
C ILE A 102 2.00 -22.88 10.49
N LEU A 103 1.69 -21.92 11.36
CA LEU A 103 1.00 -22.18 12.63
C LEU A 103 -0.39 -22.77 12.40
N ASN A 104 -1.15 -22.28 11.42
CA ASN A 104 -2.45 -22.86 11.09
C ASN A 104 -2.33 -24.30 10.56
N GLN A 105 -1.29 -24.61 9.78
CA GLN A 105 -1.02 -25.98 9.33
C GLN A 105 -0.68 -26.92 10.50
N ILE A 106 0.18 -26.48 11.42
CA ILE A 106 0.53 -27.27 12.63
C ILE A 106 -0.73 -27.53 13.47
N LEU A 107 -1.59 -26.52 13.64
CA LEU A 107 -2.84 -26.68 14.36
C LEU A 107 -3.77 -27.71 13.67
N GLU A 108 -3.89 -27.67 12.36
CA GLU A 108 -4.68 -28.65 11.60
C GLU A 108 -4.15 -30.07 11.76
N GLU A 109 -2.82 -30.26 11.73
CA GLU A 109 -2.18 -31.56 11.90
C GLU A 109 -2.31 -32.12 13.32
N LEU A 110 -2.16 -31.27 14.36
CA LEU A 110 -2.23 -31.69 15.75
C LEU A 110 -3.66 -32.06 16.19
N PHE A 111 -4.65 -31.41 15.62
CA PHE A 111 -6.05 -31.55 16.02
C PHE A 111 -6.92 -32.29 14.99
N GLN A 112 -6.32 -33.20 14.20
CA GLN A 112 -7.05 -34.02 13.24
C GLN A 112 -8.21 -34.77 13.93
N GLY A 113 -9.44 -34.34 13.61
CA GLY A 113 -10.67 -34.99 14.10
C GLY A 113 -11.34 -34.39 15.32
N HIS A 114 -10.83 -33.32 15.91
CA HIS A 114 -11.51 -32.57 16.95
C HIS A 114 -11.96 -31.20 16.44
N PRO A 115 -13.20 -30.77 16.66
CA PRO A 115 -13.65 -29.43 16.29
C PRO A 115 -12.97 -28.42 17.23
N VAL A 116 -11.80 -27.93 16.81
CA VAL A 116 -11.15 -26.82 17.51
C VAL A 116 -11.88 -25.55 17.12
N SER A 117 -12.66 -25.02 18.03
CA SER A 117 -13.34 -23.70 17.92
C SER A 117 -12.36 -22.53 18.00
N GLU A 118 -11.11 -22.73 17.62
CA GLU A 118 -10.12 -21.66 17.69
C GLU A 118 -10.13 -20.81 16.42
N LYS A 119 -10.16 -19.49 16.61
CA LYS A 119 -10.03 -18.52 15.55
C LYS A 119 -8.71 -18.77 14.82
N ARG A 120 -8.78 -19.29 13.60
CA ARG A 120 -7.60 -19.38 12.72
C ARG A 120 -6.87 -18.04 12.70
N LEU A 121 -5.56 -18.09 12.84
CA LEU A 121 -4.72 -16.92 12.71
C LEU A 121 -4.93 -16.30 11.32
N TRP A 122 -5.14 -15.03 11.27
CA TRP A 122 -5.30 -14.30 10.01
C TRP A 122 -4.00 -14.38 9.22
N GLU A 123 -4.04 -15.10 8.11
CA GLU A 123 -2.94 -15.18 7.14
C GLU A 123 -2.89 -13.87 6.33
N LEU A 124 -2.46 -12.80 6.97
CA LEU A 124 -2.19 -11.54 6.30
C LEU A 124 -0.89 -11.71 5.50
N LEU A 125 -1.00 -12.23 4.30
CA LEU A 125 0.10 -12.24 3.35
C LEU A 125 0.53 -10.79 3.10
N GLY A 126 1.74 -10.42 3.50
CA GLY A 126 2.35 -9.14 3.15
C GLY A 126 2.54 -9.02 1.63
N HIS A 127 2.91 -7.84 1.20
CA HIS A 127 3.11 -7.57 -0.22
C HIS A 127 4.36 -8.25 -0.79
N THR A 128 4.28 -8.70 -2.03
CA THR A 128 5.47 -9.07 -2.79
C THR A 128 6.25 -7.81 -3.18
N PRO A 129 7.58 -7.89 -3.39
CA PRO A 129 8.37 -6.74 -3.86
C PRO A 129 7.80 -6.10 -5.14
N PHE A 130 7.22 -6.91 -6.02
CA PHE A 130 6.58 -6.43 -7.24
C PHE A 130 5.33 -5.58 -6.98
N GLU A 131 4.50 -5.98 -6.00
CA GLU A 131 3.32 -5.21 -5.58
C GLU A 131 3.71 -3.87 -4.94
N VAL A 132 4.82 -3.86 -4.17
CA VAL A 132 5.40 -2.65 -3.58
C VAL A 132 5.90 -1.70 -4.67
N LEU A 133 6.65 -2.22 -5.65
CA LEU A 133 7.16 -1.43 -6.77
C LEU A 133 6.03 -0.85 -7.62
N ALA A 134 5.01 -1.66 -7.95
CA ALA A 134 3.85 -1.19 -8.70
C ALA A 134 3.11 -0.05 -7.96
N GLY A 135 2.94 -0.18 -6.65
CA GLY A 135 2.37 0.87 -5.81
C GLY A 135 3.23 2.13 -5.83
N ALA A 136 4.54 2.00 -5.68
CA ALA A 136 5.48 3.13 -5.71
C ALA A 136 5.43 3.90 -7.05
N LEU A 137 5.36 3.19 -8.16
CA LEU A 137 5.22 3.81 -9.50
C LEU A 137 3.91 4.59 -9.63
N ILE A 138 2.79 4.07 -9.12
CA ILE A 138 1.52 4.80 -9.09
C ILE A 138 1.65 6.08 -8.27
N GLY A 139 2.29 6.02 -7.10
CA GLY A 139 2.49 7.19 -6.26
C GLY A 139 3.31 8.29 -6.94
N VAL A 140 4.45 7.93 -7.49
CA VAL A 140 5.34 8.85 -8.23
C VAL A 140 4.61 9.46 -9.42
N ALA A 141 3.96 8.64 -10.24
CA ALA A 141 3.25 9.10 -11.45
C ALA A 141 2.09 10.05 -11.09
N THR A 142 1.32 9.72 -10.05
CA THR A 142 0.21 10.57 -9.59
C THR A 142 0.70 11.94 -9.13
N SER A 143 1.77 11.99 -8.33
CA SER A 143 2.33 13.26 -7.85
C SER A 143 2.93 14.09 -8.99
N ALA A 144 3.63 13.46 -9.91
CA ALA A 144 4.17 14.13 -11.09
C ALA A 144 3.06 14.69 -11.98
N PHE A 145 1.98 13.93 -12.19
CA PHE A 145 0.82 14.37 -12.95
C PHE A 145 0.14 15.58 -12.30
N LEU A 146 -0.17 15.51 -11.01
CA LEU A 146 -0.79 16.63 -10.28
C LEU A 146 0.10 17.87 -10.24
N TYR A 147 1.41 17.70 -10.19
CA TYR A 147 2.36 18.81 -10.26
C TYR A 147 2.37 19.46 -11.63
N TRP A 148 2.32 18.68 -12.71
CA TRP A 148 2.34 19.19 -14.08
C TRP A 148 1.08 19.95 -14.46
N PHE A 149 -0.09 19.49 -14.02
CA PHE A 149 -1.41 20.07 -14.32
C PHE A 149 -1.90 21.05 -13.25
N ARG A 150 -1.00 21.64 -12.52
CA ARG A 150 -1.30 22.65 -11.48
C ARG A 150 -1.72 24.00 -12.03
#